data_c6529e4e69885c0016162428fc43f31a
#
_entry.id   c6529e4e69885c0016162428fc43f31a
#
_cell.length_a   1.000
_cell.length_b   1.000
_cell.length_c   1.000
_cell.angle_alpha   90.00
_cell.angle_beta   90.00
_cell.angle_gamma   90.00
#
_symmetry.space_group_name_H-M   'P 1'
#
loop_
_entity.id
_entity.type
_entity.pdbx_description
1 polymer ?
#
loop_
_entity_poly.entity_id
_entity_poly.type
_entity_poly.pdbx_seq_one_letter_code
_entity_poly.pdbx_strand_id
1 'polypeptide(L)'
;HDKKTYRVRDFHNGPYAKATLDLIKTHNITYPIKSKSADVKKILSEKLYNSVKVMYNSVHITQCIYKYMEKNRKGSFEKSQQYPVEPRQYSNVDTLGVLLKFEGYGTTTSLTTMKESFGESDASLHAIKHLLIHAAKMIIGAENSEIDGMVDSLQGTILLYDNSMNGGNGLSKAIYEKLSLILNRALEIVDQCNCKDAKGCPMCTHWEGCSQLNHGLSKEGAKNLLQSIVKPIIETGVAA
;
A
#
# COMPACT_ATOMS: atom_id res chain seq x y z
N HIS A 1 -23.85 -1.66 -8.78
CA HIS A 1 -24.67 -0.55 -9.29
C HIS A 1 -26.04 -0.59 -8.61
N ASP A 2 -26.53 0.51 -8.10
CA ASP A 2 -27.84 0.67 -7.44
C ASP A 2 -28.14 -0.35 -6.33
N LYS A 3 -27.12 -0.72 -5.52
CA LYS A 3 -27.20 -1.77 -4.49
C LYS A 3 -27.62 -3.17 -5.01
N LYS A 4 -27.53 -3.39 -6.32
CA LYS A 4 -27.79 -4.69 -6.95
C LYS A 4 -26.50 -5.33 -7.38
N THR A 5 -26.46 -6.66 -7.34
CA THR A 5 -25.30 -7.44 -7.79
C THR A 5 -25.56 -8.01 -9.17
N TYR A 6 -24.58 -7.89 -10.03
CA TYR A 6 -24.66 -8.37 -11.41
C TYR A 6 -23.51 -9.32 -11.70
N ARG A 7 -23.78 -10.34 -12.50
CA ARG A 7 -22.77 -11.19 -13.12
C ARG A 7 -22.52 -10.70 -14.54
N VAL A 8 -21.27 -10.49 -14.90
CA VAL A 8 -20.90 -10.24 -16.29
C VAL A 8 -21.06 -11.55 -17.06
N ARG A 9 -21.98 -11.58 -18.03
CA ARG A 9 -22.22 -12.73 -18.90
C ARG A 9 -21.30 -12.68 -20.11
N ASP A 10 -21.11 -11.50 -20.65
CA ASP A 10 -20.30 -11.29 -21.84
C ASP A 10 -19.64 -9.92 -21.81
N PHE A 11 -18.44 -9.82 -22.36
CA PHE A 11 -17.66 -8.59 -22.40
C PHE A 11 -16.94 -8.47 -23.75
N HIS A 12 -17.30 -7.43 -24.51
CA HIS A 12 -16.63 -7.07 -25.74
C HIS A 12 -15.67 -5.92 -25.52
N ASN A 13 -14.40 -6.18 -25.78
CA ASN A 13 -13.34 -5.18 -25.73
C ASN A 13 -13.15 -4.61 -27.14
N GLY A 14 -13.71 -3.42 -27.37
CA GLY A 14 -13.64 -2.69 -28.64
C GLY A 14 -13.54 -1.19 -28.38
N PRO A 15 -13.64 -0.35 -29.42
CA PRO A 15 -13.60 1.12 -29.26
C PRO A 15 -14.62 1.62 -28.23
N TYR A 16 -15.71 0.87 -28.05
CA TYR A 16 -16.69 1.06 -27.00
C TYR A 16 -16.85 -0.26 -26.27
N ALA A 17 -16.19 -0.39 -25.12
CA ALA A 17 -16.32 -1.58 -24.27
C ALA A 17 -17.78 -1.77 -23.83
N LYS A 18 -18.35 -2.96 -24.06
CA LYS A 18 -19.70 -3.33 -23.65
C LYS A 18 -19.66 -4.56 -22.76
N ALA A 19 -20.41 -4.51 -21.66
CA ALA A 19 -20.65 -5.66 -20.81
C ALA A 19 -22.14 -6.01 -20.80
N THR A 20 -22.46 -7.28 -21.02
CA THR A 20 -23.81 -7.82 -20.80
C THR A 20 -23.86 -8.32 -19.35
N LEU A 21 -24.85 -7.85 -18.60
CA LEU A 21 -24.97 -8.10 -17.16
C LEU A 21 -26.24 -8.88 -16.86
N ASP A 22 -26.13 -9.94 -16.09
CA ASP A 22 -27.27 -10.66 -15.52
C ASP A 22 -27.44 -10.27 -14.06
N LEU A 23 -28.64 -9.82 -13.68
CA LEU A 23 -28.97 -9.55 -12.28
C LEU A 23 -28.96 -10.86 -11.50
N ILE A 24 -28.18 -10.91 -10.43
CA ILE A 24 -28.12 -12.08 -9.56
C ILE A 24 -28.52 -11.73 -8.13
N LYS A 25 -29.20 -12.66 -7.46
CA LYS A 25 -29.50 -12.57 -6.03
C LYS A 25 -28.37 -13.26 -5.28
N THR A 26 -27.36 -12.49 -4.88
CA THR A 26 -26.29 -12.98 -4.02
C THR A 26 -25.98 -11.95 -2.95
N HIS A 27 -25.47 -12.41 -1.83
CA HIS A 27 -24.98 -11.56 -0.76
C HIS A 27 -23.45 -11.54 -0.67
N ASN A 28 -22.80 -12.27 -1.56
CA ASN A 28 -21.35 -12.33 -1.63
C ASN A 28 -20.80 -11.08 -2.33
N ILE A 29 -19.70 -10.58 -1.83
CA ILE A 29 -18.98 -9.44 -2.42
C ILE A 29 -17.68 -9.99 -2.99
N THR A 30 -17.38 -9.62 -4.23
CA THR A 30 -16.16 -10.01 -4.92
C THR A 30 -15.08 -8.96 -4.71
N TYR A 31 -13.90 -9.40 -4.33
CA TYR A 31 -12.71 -8.57 -4.15
C TYR A 31 -11.65 -8.94 -5.19
N PRO A 32 -11.18 -7.99 -6.00
CA PRO A 32 -10.07 -8.25 -6.91
C PRO A 32 -8.77 -8.40 -6.11
N ILE A 33 -8.00 -9.44 -6.45
CA ILE A 33 -6.66 -9.64 -5.93
C ILE A 33 -5.69 -9.11 -6.98
N LYS A 34 -4.83 -8.21 -6.55
CA LYS A 34 -3.90 -7.48 -7.39
C LYS A 34 -2.47 -7.83 -7.03
N SER A 35 -1.60 -7.88 -8.02
CA SER A 35 -0.17 -7.67 -7.86
C SER A 35 0.19 -6.27 -8.34
N LYS A 36 1.22 -5.70 -7.74
CA LYS A 36 1.76 -4.40 -8.13
C LYS A 36 3.24 -4.54 -8.42
N SER A 37 3.71 -3.81 -9.41
CA SER A 37 5.14 -3.56 -9.61
C SER A 37 5.38 -2.08 -9.85
N ALA A 38 6.55 -1.62 -9.47
CA ALA A 38 6.99 -0.24 -9.70
C ALA A 38 8.40 -0.24 -10.25
N ASP A 39 8.60 0.50 -11.34
CA ASP A 39 9.92 0.80 -11.89
C ASP A 39 10.30 2.23 -11.54
N VAL A 40 11.42 2.41 -10.87
CA VAL A 40 11.99 3.73 -10.59
C VAL A 40 12.63 4.24 -11.87
N LYS A 41 12.04 5.26 -12.49
CA LYS A 41 12.52 5.85 -13.73
C LYS A 41 13.62 6.89 -13.48
N LYS A 42 13.45 7.72 -12.45
CA LYS A 42 14.40 8.80 -12.13
C LYS A 42 14.31 9.17 -10.65
N ILE A 43 15.45 9.25 -9.99
CA ILE A 43 15.56 9.84 -8.64
C ILE A 43 15.63 11.36 -8.82
N LEU A 44 14.68 12.06 -8.20
CA LEU A 44 14.58 13.52 -8.26
C LEU A 44 15.28 14.19 -7.07
N SER A 45 15.20 13.55 -5.90
CA SER A 45 15.87 13.97 -4.68
C SER A 45 16.03 12.81 -3.73
N GLU A 46 17.04 12.85 -2.88
CA GLU A 46 17.24 11.84 -1.81
C GLU A 46 17.74 12.50 -0.53
N LYS A 47 17.42 11.89 0.58
CA LYS A 47 17.91 12.25 1.92
C LYS A 47 17.96 11.02 2.83
N LEU A 48 18.72 11.13 3.90
CA LEU A 48 18.72 10.18 5.00
C LEU A 48 17.86 10.76 6.14
N TYR A 49 16.97 9.96 6.69
CA TYR A 49 16.22 10.27 7.90
C TYR A 49 16.47 9.17 8.91
N ASN A 50 17.36 9.43 9.88
CA ASN A 50 17.90 8.42 10.79
C ASN A 50 18.41 7.19 10.00
N SER A 51 17.84 6.00 10.23
CA SER A 51 18.19 4.75 9.55
C SER A 51 17.35 4.47 8.27
N VAL A 52 16.63 5.47 7.74
CA VAL A 52 15.78 5.30 6.56
C VAL A 52 16.31 6.15 5.42
N LYS A 53 16.72 5.50 4.32
CA LYS A 53 17.01 6.20 3.09
C LYS A 53 15.70 6.56 2.39
N VAL A 54 15.52 7.83 2.07
CA VAL A 54 14.28 8.39 1.52
C VAL A 54 14.57 9.00 0.17
N MET A 55 13.85 8.54 -0.85
CA MET A 55 14.03 8.98 -2.23
C MET A 55 12.71 9.47 -2.82
N TYR A 56 12.71 10.66 -3.39
CA TYR A 56 11.61 11.19 -4.19
C TYR A 56 11.87 10.88 -5.65
N ASN A 57 10.95 10.21 -6.31
CA ASN A 57 11.18 9.57 -7.60
C ASN A 57 10.04 9.82 -8.59
N SER A 58 10.37 9.77 -9.87
CA SER A 58 9.44 9.44 -10.95
C SER A 58 9.38 7.92 -11.06
N VAL A 59 8.17 7.35 -11.08
CA VAL A 59 7.94 5.91 -11.06
C VAL A 59 6.89 5.51 -12.10
N HIS A 60 7.05 4.31 -12.64
CA HIS A 60 6.04 3.65 -13.46
C HIS A 60 5.41 2.53 -12.65
N ILE A 61 4.11 2.63 -12.38
CA ILE A 61 3.37 1.63 -11.60
C ILE A 61 2.56 0.76 -12.56
N THR A 62 2.72 -0.56 -12.44
CA THR A 62 1.87 -1.54 -13.10
C THR A 62 1.07 -2.30 -12.07
N GLN A 63 -0.25 -2.33 -12.23
CA GLN A 63 -1.15 -3.17 -11.44
C GLN A 63 -1.74 -4.25 -12.32
N CYS A 64 -1.78 -5.48 -11.84
CA CYS A 64 -2.39 -6.61 -12.51
C CYS A 64 -3.44 -7.25 -11.61
N ILE A 65 -4.70 -7.31 -12.07
CA ILE A 65 -5.73 -8.12 -11.42
C ILE A 65 -5.63 -9.53 -11.99
N TYR A 66 -5.22 -10.50 -11.16
CA TYR A 66 -4.98 -11.88 -11.60
C TYR A 66 -5.89 -12.90 -10.92
N LYS A 67 -6.63 -12.48 -9.89
CA LYS A 67 -7.47 -13.37 -9.09
C LYS A 67 -8.60 -12.56 -8.46
N TYR A 68 -9.68 -13.21 -8.08
CA TYR A 68 -10.68 -12.62 -7.19
C TYR A 68 -11.01 -13.57 -6.03
N MET A 69 -11.50 -12.99 -4.95
CA MET A 69 -12.02 -13.72 -3.79
C MET A 69 -13.46 -13.29 -3.51
N GLU A 70 -14.31 -14.25 -3.17
CA GLU A 70 -15.67 -14.00 -2.74
C GLU A 70 -15.76 -14.02 -1.21
N LYS A 71 -16.41 -13.02 -0.64
CA LYS A 71 -16.64 -12.89 0.79
C LYS A 71 -18.14 -12.91 1.07
N ASN A 72 -18.56 -13.75 2.00
CA ASN A 72 -19.95 -13.84 2.44
C ASN A 72 -20.33 -12.69 3.39
N ARG A 73 -21.62 -12.63 3.78
CA ARG A 73 -22.12 -11.63 4.76
C ARG A 73 -21.43 -11.69 6.13
N LYS A 74 -20.93 -12.85 6.53
CA LYS A 74 -20.23 -13.02 7.81
C LYS A 74 -18.77 -12.58 7.76
N GLY A 75 -18.32 -12.14 6.57
CA GLY A 75 -16.95 -11.67 6.38
C GLY A 75 -15.93 -12.77 6.10
N SER A 76 -16.37 -14.03 5.99
CA SER A 76 -15.49 -15.15 5.65
C SER A 76 -15.31 -15.27 4.14
N PHE A 77 -14.09 -15.59 3.71
CA PHE A 77 -13.81 -15.90 2.32
C PHE A 77 -14.30 -17.32 2.00
N GLU A 78 -15.17 -17.45 1.01
CA GLU A 78 -15.77 -18.72 0.63
C GLU A 78 -15.13 -19.33 -0.61
N LYS A 79 -14.70 -18.48 -1.53
CA LYS A 79 -14.23 -18.93 -2.85
C LYS A 79 -13.16 -18.01 -3.38
N SER A 80 -12.16 -18.58 -4.03
CA SER A 80 -11.21 -17.81 -4.80
C SER A 80 -11.05 -18.44 -6.18
N GLN A 81 -10.96 -17.61 -7.20
CA GLN A 81 -10.73 -18.05 -8.56
C GLN A 81 -9.63 -17.20 -9.20
N GLN A 82 -8.66 -17.88 -9.77
CA GLN A 82 -7.63 -17.23 -10.57
C GLN A 82 -8.17 -16.98 -11.98
N TYR A 83 -7.92 -15.80 -12.51
CA TYR A 83 -8.19 -15.54 -13.92
C TYR A 83 -7.24 -16.40 -14.78
N PRO A 84 -7.70 -16.90 -15.94
CA PRO A 84 -6.82 -17.52 -16.91
C PRO A 84 -5.69 -16.54 -17.29
N VAL A 85 -4.61 -17.08 -17.83
CA VAL A 85 -3.39 -16.30 -18.14
C VAL A 85 -3.70 -15.11 -19.06
N GLU A 86 -4.73 -15.21 -19.88
CA GLU A 86 -5.23 -14.12 -20.75
C GLU A 86 -6.78 -14.11 -20.76
N PRO A 87 -7.42 -12.95 -20.76
CA PRO A 87 -6.83 -11.62 -20.57
C PRO A 87 -6.81 -11.21 -19.08
N ARG A 88 -5.63 -10.96 -18.52
CA ARG A 88 -5.48 -10.26 -17.24
C ARG A 88 -5.72 -8.77 -17.46
N GLN A 89 -6.31 -8.11 -16.47
CA GLN A 89 -6.44 -6.66 -16.52
C GLN A 89 -5.19 -5.99 -15.96
N TYR A 90 -4.56 -5.18 -16.78
CA TYR A 90 -3.43 -4.35 -16.41
C TYR A 90 -3.83 -2.88 -16.39
N SER A 91 -3.31 -2.14 -15.43
CA SER A 91 -3.33 -0.69 -15.45
C SER A 91 -1.92 -0.17 -15.22
N ASN A 92 -1.52 0.82 -16.03
CA ASN A 92 -0.20 1.43 -15.98
C ASN A 92 -0.35 2.91 -15.70
N VAL A 93 0.47 3.43 -14.79
CA VAL A 93 0.47 4.84 -14.40
C VAL A 93 1.90 5.32 -14.24
N ASP A 94 2.26 6.39 -14.96
CA ASP A 94 3.46 7.16 -14.69
C ASP A 94 3.13 8.24 -13.65
N THR A 95 3.86 8.24 -12.53
CA THR A 95 3.54 9.14 -11.41
C THR A 95 4.79 9.49 -10.61
N LEU A 96 4.59 10.22 -9.53
CA LEU A 96 5.62 10.56 -8.55
C LEU A 96 5.42 9.75 -7.28
N GLY A 97 6.52 9.39 -6.61
CA GLY A 97 6.46 8.60 -5.38
C GLY A 97 7.63 8.87 -4.44
N VAL A 98 7.41 8.56 -3.19
CA VAL A 98 8.44 8.56 -2.13
C VAL A 98 8.74 7.13 -1.75
N LEU A 99 9.97 6.71 -1.99
CA LEU A 99 10.47 5.39 -1.63
C LEU A 99 11.27 5.50 -0.35
N LEU A 100 10.88 4.70 0.65
CA LEU A 100 11.56 4.55 1.93
C LEU A 100 12.26 3.19 1.96
N LYS A 101 13.58 3.19 2.12
CA LYS A 101 14.39 1.99 2.33
C LYS A 101 14.78 1.91 3.79
N PHE A 102 14.35 0.85 4.46
CA PHE A 102 14.64 0.61 5.88
C PHE A 102 15.93 -0.21 6.01
N GLU A 103 16.91 0.31 6.75
CA GLU A 103 18.14 -0.42 7.02
C GLU A 103 17.87 -1.66 7.88
N GLY A 104 18.59 -2.74 7.59
CA GLY A 104 18.39 -4.04 8.26
C GLY A 104 17.17 -4.84 7.79
N TYR A 105 16.35 -4.29 6.89
CA TYR A 105 15.23 -4.99 6.26
C TYR A 105 15.54 -5.30 4.81
N GLY A 106 15.15 -6.52 4.40
CA GLY A 106 15.37 -7.02 3.04
C GLY A 106 16.79 -7.50 2.77
N THR A 107 16.93 -8.27 1.71
CA THR A 107 18.19 -8.95 1.32
C THR A 107 18.81 -8.39 0.06
N THR A 108 18.09 -7.53 -0.68
CA THR A 108 18.57 -6.99 -1.95
C THR A 108 18.88 -5.50 -1.84
N THR A 109 19.86 -5.04 -2.61
CA THR A 109 20.27 -3.64 -2.68
C THR A 109 19.75 -2.91 -3.92
N SER A 110 19.11 -3.62 -4.86
CA SER A 110 18.56 -3.03 -6.08
C SER A 110 17.29 -2.24 -5.74
N LEU A 111 17.23 -0.97 -6.16
CA LEU A 111 16.07 -0.08 -5.94
C LEU A 111 15.43 0.35 -7.26
N THR A 112 15.68 -0.40 -8.36
CA THR A 112 15.17 -0.05 -9.69
C THR A 112 13.78 -0.59 -9.97
N THR A 113 13.47 -1.77 -9.45
CA THR A 113 12.17 -2.42 -9.63
C THR A 113 11.69 -2.98 -8.31
N MET A 114 10.44 -2.70 -7.96
CA MET A 114 9.76 -3.22 -6.78
C MET A 114 8.61 -4.13 -7.18
N LYS A 115 8.31 -5.13 -6.34
CA LYS A 115 7.17 -6.03 -6.54
C LYS A 115 6.41 -6.27 -5.23
N GLU A 116 5.10 -6.23 -5.29
CA GLU A 116 4.21 -6.61 -4.21
C GLU A 116 3.22 -7.66 -4.71
N SER A 117 3.21 -8.83 -4.08
CA SER A 117 2.27 -9.92 -4.34
C SER A 117 1.40 -10.17 -3.11
N PHE A 118 0.20 -10.71 -3.33
CA PHE A 118 -0.73 -11.00 -2.25
C PHE A 118 -0.15 -12.06 -1.30
N GLY A 119 -0.08 -11.72 -0.01
CA GLY A 119 0.40 -12.61 1.06
C GLY A 119 1.92 -12.65 1.24
N GLU A 120 2.70 -11.91 0.45
CA GLU A 120 4.18 -11.94 0.48
C GLU A 120 4.80 -10.75 1.24
N SER A 121 4.00 -9.80 1.70
CA SER A 121 4.53 -8.61 2.39
C SER A 121 4.95 -8.92 3.82
N ASP A 122 6.10 -8.35 4.24
CA ASP A 122 6.48 -8.28 5.65
C ASP A 122 5.39 -7.58 6.46
N ALA A 123 4.97 -8.20 7.56
CA ALA A 123 3.80 -7.77 8.31
C ALA A 123 3.99 -6.40 9.00
N SER A 124 5.22 -6.08 9.40
CA SER A 124 5.55 -4.80 10.03
C SER A 124 5.60 -3.68 9.01
N LEU A 125 6.30 -3.89 7.88
CA LEU A 125 6.36 -2.92 6.79
C LEU A 125 5.00 -2.70 6.15
N HIS A 126 4.18 -3.75 6.04
CA HIS A 126 2.81 -3.63 5.53
C HIS A 126 1.94 -2.75 6.43
N ALA A 127 2.01 -2.96 7.75
CA ALA A 127 1.31 -2.12 8.71
C ALA A 127 1.83 -0.68 8.72
N ILE A 128 3.15 -0.47 8.59
CA ILE A 128 3.76 0.87 8.48
C ILE A 128 3.27 1.57 7.22
N LYS A 129 3.19 0.90 6.06
CA LYS A 129 2.63 1.48 4.84
C LYS A 129 1.25 2.08 5.10
N HIS A 130 0.36 1.36 5.77
CA HIS A 130 -0.98 1.86 6.10
C HIS A 130 -0.93 3.06 7.06
N LEU A 131 -0.12 2.96 8.11
CA LEU A 131 0.05 4.06 9.06
C LEU A 131 0.59 5.33 8.41
N LEU A 132 1.55 5.19 7.48
CA LEU A 132 2.09 6.32 6.71
C LEU A 132 1.02 6.95 5.79
N ILE A 133 0.18 6.13 5.14
CA ILE A 133 -0.93 6.63 4.33
C ILE A 133 -1.93 7.40 5.21
N HIS A 134 -2.32 6.86 6.36
CA HIS A 134 -3.22 7.54 7.30
C HIS A 134 -2.62 8.86 7.82
N ALA A 135 -1.36 8.83 8.24
CA ALA A 135 -0.67 10.02 8.73
C ALA A 135 -0.49 11.08 7.63
N ALA A 136 -0.11 10.67 6.42
CA ALA A 136 0.01 11.57 5.27
C ALA A 136 -1.30 12.29 4.99
N LYS A 137 -2.42 11.56 4.91
CA LYS A 137 -3.75 12.16 4.70
C LYS A 137 -4.06 13.24 5.75
N MET A 138 -3.76 12.98 7.02
CA MET A 138 -4.00 13.94 8.09
C MET A 138 -3.11 15.18 8.01
N ILE A 139 -1.85 15.01 7.58
CA ILE A 139 -0.83 16.09 7.57
C ILE A 139 -0.91 16.95 6.30
N ILE A 140 -1.25 16.35 5.16
CA ILE A 140 -1.27 17.06 3.88
C ILE A 140 -2.68 17.27 3.31
N GLY A 141 -3.72 16.75 3.97
CA GLY A 141 -5.12 16.95 3.57
C GLY A 141 -5.54 16.16 2.33
N ALA A 142 -4.94 14.98 2.09
CA ALA A 142 -5.27 14.15 0.94
C ALA A 142 -6.52 13.28 1.17
N GLU A 143 -7.26 12.97 0.11
CA GLU A 143 -8.41 12.06 0.13
C GLU A 143 -7.98 10.57 0.11
N ASN A 144 -8.96 9.68 0.37
CA ASN A 144 -8.70 8.24 0.51
C ASN A 144 -8.10 7.57 -0.72
N SER A 145 -8.41 8.05 -1.91
CA SER A 145 -7.98 7.47 -3.19
C SER A 145 -6.76 8.15 -3.82
N GLU A 146 -6.27 9.25 -3.25
CA GLU A 146 -5.23 10.06 -3.89
C GLU A 146 -3.81 9.57 -3.61
N ILE A 147 -3.61 8.84 -2.50
CA ILE A 147 -2.34 8.23 -2.13
C ILE A 147 -2.52 6.72 -2.08
N ASP A 148 -1.67 5.99 -2.76
CA ASP A 148 -1.56 4.53 -2.65
C ASP A 148 -0.10 4.17 -2.32
N GLY A 149 0.13 2.90 -2.02
CA GLY A 149 1.47 2.43 -1.70
C GLY A 149 1.65 0.94 -1.94
N MET A 150 2.90 0.54 -1.94
CA MET A 150 3.31 -0.86 -2.03
C MET A 150 4.50 -1.14 -1.11
N VAL A 151 4.65 -2.41 -0.75
CA VAL A 151 5.77 -2.94 0.03
C VAL A 151 6.50 -3.97 -0.79
N ASP A 152 7.81 -3.83 -0.87
CA ASP A 152 8.70 -4.91 -1.33
C ASP A 152 9.53 -5.42 -0.15
N SER A 153 9.13 -6.58 0.37
CA SER A 153 9.75 -7.19 1.53
C SER A 153 11.16 -7.69 1.26
N LEU A 154 11.45 -8.13 0.03
CA LEU A 154 12.78 -8.58 -0.36
C LEU A 154 13.79 -7.44 -0.36
N GLN A 155 13.32 -6.24 -0.68
CA GLN A 155 14.15 -5.04 -0.65
C GLN A 155 14.04 -4.29 0.68
N GLY A 156 13.08 -4.61 1.54
CA GLY A 156 12.80 -3.86 2.77
C GLY A 156 12.39 -2.42 2.48
N THR A 157 11.49 -2.22 1.50
CA THR A 157 11.11 -0.89 1.01
C THR A 157 9.61 -0.68 1.07
N ILE A 158 9.22 0.57 1.28
CA ILE A 158 7.85 1.07 1.12
C ILE A 158 7.89 2.17 0.07
N LEU A 159 7.03 2.09 -0.93
CA LEU A 159 6.76 3.16 -1.88
C LEU A 159 5.37 3.73 -1.61
N LEU A 160 5.28 5.04 -1.39
CA LEU A 160 4.04 5.81 -1.40
C LEU A 160 4.00 6.64 -2.68
N TYR A 161 2.89 6.66 -3.39
CA TYR A 161 2.80 7.36 -4.66
C TYR A 161 1.46 8.05 -4.87
N ASP A 162 1.48 9.09 -5.70
CA ASP A 162 0.27 9.78 -6.11
C ASP A 162 -0.56 8.86 -7.01
N ASN A 163 -1.75 8.49 -6.56
CA ASN A 163 -2.65 7.58 -7.27
C ASN A 163 -3.58 8.35 -8.22
N SER A 164 -3.04 9.24 -9.02
CA SER A 164 -3.79 9.99 -10.02
C SER A 164 -3.36 9.62 -11.44
N MET A 165 -4.33 9.58 -12.36
CA MET A 165 -4.10 9.17 -13.75
C MET A 165 -3.23 10.14 -14.58
N ASN A 166 -2.88 11.32 -14.05
CA ASN A 166 -2.26 12.41 -14.83
C ASN A 166 -0.89 12.86 -14.27
N GLY A 167 -0.12 11.95 -13.71
CA GLY A 167 1.29 12.24 -13.39
C GLY A 167 1.55 12.92 -12.05
N GLY A 168 0.63 12.79 -11.10
CA GLY A 168 0.82 13.21 -9.72
C GLY A 168 0.27 14.59 -9.38
N ASN A 169 -0.37 14.70 -8.22
CA ASN A 169 -0.96 15.96 -7.71
C ASN A 169 -0.01 16.72 -6.78
N GLY A 170 1.27 16.32 -6.72
CA GLY A 170 2.24 16.93 -5.82
C GLY A 170 2.19 16.41 -4.38
N LEU A 171 1.35 15.39 -4.09
CA LEU A 171 1.22 14.81 -2.76
C LEU A 171 2.50 14.08 -2.34
N SER A 172 3.13 13.33 -3.25
CA SER A 172 4.42 12.68 -2.99
C SER A 172 5.51 13.67 -2.64
N LYS A 173 5.53 14.87 -3.27
CA LYS A 173 6.46 15.93 -2.90
C LYS A 173 6.20 16.41 -1.48
N ALA A 174 4.93 16.65 -1.13
CA ALA A 174 4.54 17.06 0.22
C ALA A 174 4.87 15.97 1.27
N ILE A 175 4.70 14.68 0.94
CA ILE A 175 5.12 13.56 1.79
C ILE A 175 6.64 13.60 2.00
N TYR A 176 7.42 13.77 0.94
CA TYR A 176 8.88 13.87 1.02
C TYR A 176 9.34 15.01 1.92
N GLU A 177 8.76 16.19 1.75
CA GLU A 177 9.11 17.40 2.52
C GLU A 177 8.70 17.28 3.99
N LYS A 178 7.49 16.74 4.28
CA LYS A 178 6.92 16.64 5.63
C LYS A 178 7.12 15.26 6.28
N LEU A 179 8.06 14.45 5.78
CA LEU A 179 8.21 13.06 6.21
C LEU A 179 8.37 12.88 7.72
N SER A 180 9.14 13.75 8.39
CA SER A 180 9.32 13.68 9.85
C SER A 180 8.01 13.82 10.61
N LEU A 181 7.14 14.75 10.18
CA LEU A 181 5.81 14.92 10.78
C LEU A 181 4.92 13.70 10.53
N ILE A 182 5.00 13.14 9.32
CA ILE A 182 4.21 11.97 8.92
C ILE A 182 4.66 10.74 9.73
N LEU A 183 5.96 10.50 9.91
CA LEU A 183 6.49 9.40 10.71
C LEU A 183 6.09 9.52 12.19
N ASN A 184 6.21 10.73 12.78
CA ASN A 184 5.76 10.99 14.14
C ASN A 184 4.26 10.72 14.29
N ARG A 185 3.44 11.22 13.35
CA ARG A 185 1.99 10.99 13.39
C ARG A 185 1.64 9.51 13.22
N ALA A 186 2.33 8.77 12.36
CA ALA A 186 2.16 7.34 12.21
C ALA A 186 2.45 6.58 13.51
N LEU A 187 3.51 6.96 14.23
CA LEU A 187 3.82 6.42 15.53
C LEU A 187 2.73 6.75 16.57
N GLU A 188 2.27 8.00 16.62
CA GLU A 188 1.18 8.39 17.52
C GLU A 188 -0.09 7.57 17.29
N ILE A 189 -0.48 7.35 16.03
CA ILE A 189 -1.67 6.56 15.66
C ILE A 189 -1.57 5.13 16.22
N VAL A 190 -0.45 4.46 16.06
CA VAL A 190 -0.30 3.07 16.51
C VAL A 190 -0.09 2.98 18.01
N ASP A 191 0.60 3.94 18.62
CA ASP A 191 0.92 3.97 20.05
C ASP A 191 -0.34 4.27 20.90
N GLN A 192 -1.17 5.22 20.49
CA GLN A 192 -2.37 5.62 21.21
C GLN A 192 -3.56 4.67 21.00
N CYS A 193 -3.49 3.76 20.02
CA CYS A 193 -4.59 2.85 19.75
C CYS A 193 -4.67 1.71 20.76
N ASN A 194 -5.74 1.67 21.55
CA ASN A 194 -5.97 0.68 22.61
C ASN A 194 -6.56 -0.66 22.12
N CYS A 195 -6.66 -0.90 20.81
CA CYS A 195 -7.15 -2.19 20.30
C CYS A 195 -6.18 -3.32 20.69
N LYS A 196 -6.75 -4.49 21.01
CA LYS A 196 -6.00 -5.68 21.43
C LYS A 196 -5.69 -6.66 20.29
N ASP A 197 -6.15 -6.37 19.08
CA ASP A 197 -5.90 -7.22 17.92
C ASP A 197 -4.43 -7.08 17.48
N ALA A 198 -3.73 -8.20 17.32
CA ALA A 198 -2.34 -8.24 16.89
C ALA A 198 -2.12 -7.61 15.50
N LYS A 199 -3.14 -7.65 14.65
CA LYS A 199 -3.14 -7.00 13.33
C LYS A 199 -3.49 -5.51 13.40
N GLY A 200 -4.03 -5.05 14.53
CA GLY A 200 -4.59 -3.72 14.70
C GLY A 200 -6.07 -3.64 14.28
N CYS A 201 -6.56 -2.44 14.04
CA CYS A 201 -7.97 -2.18 13.75
C CYS A 201 -8.11 -1.03 12.74
N PRO A 202 -9.36 -0.70 12.29
CA PRO A 202 -9.61 0.42 11.38
C PRO A 202 -9.12 1.79 11.88
N MET A 203 -8.95 1.94 13.20
CA MET A 203 -8.43 3.18 13.80
C MET A 203 -6.90 3.29 13.75
N CYS A 204 -6.18 2.21 13.41
CA CYS A 204 -4.72 2.23 13.35
C CYS A 204 -4.16 1.64 12.06
N THR A 205 -4.05 0.32 11.94
CA THR A 205 -3.29 -0.34 10.86
C THR A 205 -4.14 -0.81 9.69
N HIS A 206 -5.47 -0.93 9.82
CA HIS A 206 -6.30 -1.34 8.70
C HIS A 206 -6.55 -0.16 7.75
N TRP A 207 -6.47 -0.44 6.47
CA TRP A 207 -6.74 0.51 5.41
C TRP A 207 -7.72 -0.09 4.39
N GLU A 208 -8.76 0.67 4.01
CA GLU A 208 -9.80 0.20 3.08
C GLU A 208 -9.26 -0.03 1.65
N GLY A 209 -8.25 0.73 1.23
CA GLY A 209 -7.59 0.61 -0.09
C GLY A 209 -6.57 -0.53 -0.19
N CYS A 210 -6.43 -1.35 0.85
CA CYS A 210 -5.41 -2.39 0.89
C CYS A 210 -5.64 -3.49 -0.15
N SER A 211 -4.72 -3.62 -1.11
CA SER A 211 -4.72 -4.68 -2.13
C SER A 211 -4.62 -6.09 -1.55
N GLN A 212 -4.15 -6.22 -0.31
CA GLN A 212 -4.02 -7.48 0.43
C GLN A 212 -5.14 -7.71 1.45
N LEU A 213 -6.24 -6.93 1.38
CA LEU A 213 -7.42 -7.04 2.25
C LEU A 213 -7.08 -7.03 3.75
N ASN A 214 -6.06 -6.27 4.14
CA ASN A 214 -5.52 -6.19 5.50
C ASN A 214 -5.00 -7.53 6.06
N HIS A 215 -4.63 -8.48 5.20
CA HIS A 215 -3.91 -9.68 5.63
C HIS A 215 -2.43 -9.39 5.88
N GLY A 216 -1.81 -10.14 6.80
CA GLY A 216 -0.38 -10.00 7.07
C GLY A 216 -0.01 -8.61 7.63
N LEU A 217 -0.67 -8.18 8.70
CA LEU A 217 -0.35 -6.97 9.44
C LEU A 217 0.21 -7.32 10.82
N SER A 218 1.17 -6.54 11.31
CA SER A 218 1.69 -6.59 12.68
C SER A 218 1.67 -5.20 13.31
N LYS A 219 0.73 -4.98 14.22
CA LYS A 219 0.63 -3.72 14.98
C LYS A 219 1.87 -3.47 15.83
N GLU A 220 2.29 -4.50 16.58
CA GLU A 220 3.45 -4.39 17.46
C GLU A 220 4.76 -4.23 16.68
N GLY A 221 4.95 -5.00 15.60
CA GLY A 221 6.11 -4.86 14.74
C GLY A 221 6.22 -3.47 14.10
N ALA A 222 5.08 -2.91 13.64
CA ALA A 222 5.04 -1.55 13.11
C ALA A 222 5.38 -0.50 14.18
N LYS A 223 4.84 -0.64 15.38
CA LYS A 223 5.13 0.26 16.52
C LYS A 223 6.63 0.25 16.86
N ASN A 224 7.21 -0.93 17.05
CA ASN A 224 8.61 -1.09 17.42
C ASN A 224 9.55 -0.51 16.34
N LEU A 225 9.28 -0.78 15.08
CA LEU A 225 10.07 -0.24 13.98
C LEU A 225 9.94 1.29 13.88
N LEU A 226 8.73 1.85 13.99
CA LEU A 226 8.54 3.29 13.98
C LEU A 226 9.23 3.96 15.19
N GLN A 227 9.19 3.35 16.37
CA GLN A 227 9.90 3.86 17.55
C GLN A 227 11.42 3.92 17.34
N SER A 228 12.01 2.91 16.70
CA SER A 228 13.44 2.90 16.41
C SER A 228 13.86 3.97 15.40
N ILE A 229 12.94 4.36 14.49
CA ILE A 229 13.19 5.39 13.48
C ILE A 229 12.95 6.79 14.01
N VAL A 230 11.87 7.00 14.78
CA VAL A 230 11.43 8.33 15.23
C VAL A 230 12.19 8.78 16.48
N LYS A 231 12.49 7.87 17.40
CA LYS A 231 13.31 8.14 18.58
C LYS A 231 14.76 7.85 18.21
N PRO A 232 15.62 8.86 18.00
CA PRO A 232 17.03 8.61 17.76
C PRO A 232 17.58 7.79 18.94
N ILE A 233 18.40 6.79 18.65
CA ILE A 233 19.20 6.10 19.66
C ILE A 233 20.03 7.21 20.32
N ILE A 234 19.69 7.56 21.55
CA ILE A 234 20.59 8.34 22.38
C ILE A 234 21.75 7.38 22.65
N GLU A 235 22.83 7.51 21.87
CA GLU A 235 24.07 6.87 22.22
C GLU A 235 24.38 7.35 23.66
N THR A 236 24.14 6.47 24.62
CA THR A 236 24.65 6.67 25.97
C THR A 236 26.15 6.67 25.82
N GLY A 237 26.72 7.89 25.66
CA GLY A 237 28.14 8.09 25.70
C GLY A 237 28.64 7.53 27.02
N VAL A 238 29.30 6.38 26.96
CA VAL A 238 30.18 5.93 28.05
C VAL A 238 31.31 6.93 28.05
N ALA A 239 31.19 7.90 28.93
CA ALA A 239 32.31 8.75 29.27
C ALA A 239 33.43 7.85 29.84
N ALA A 240 34.56 7.84 29.15
CA ALA A 240 35.79 7.25 29.62
C ALA A 240 36.40 8.10 30.75
#